data_1744c82d6f34ab3aea3b8767970bda01
#
_entry.id   1744c82d6f34ab3aea3b8767970bda01
#
_cell.length_a   1.000
_cell.length_b   1.000
_cell.length_c   1.000
_cell.angle_alpha   90.00
_cell.angle_beta   90.00
_cell.angle_gamma   90.00
#
_symmetry.space_group_name_H-M   'P 1'
#
loop_
_entity.id
_entity.type
_entity.pdbx_description
1 polymer ?
#
loop_
_entity_poly.entity_id
_entity_poly.type
_entity_poly.pdbx_seq_one_letter_code
_entity_poly.pdbx_strand_id
1 'polypeptide(L)'
;MPAVEVMPGLSIYPRDAWGADLPPKGPIHPETPKFLLVHHTASPNNYAHASDVIRTAYFWHTSNDPSKGWPDVAYEFFVGRDGDVWEGRKGAMAGPVRADATGGSQGFAQLVCLLGDFTTVQPSAAAQTSLVKVLAWLAMRNDIDTRPGATVSFVSRGSQRFAAGTPVTSTTIAPHRAMSYTGCPGDAFAPHVPGLAARVQAQRAAWKGVIMPAQRLGVVQS
;
A
#
# COMPACT_ATOMS: atom_id res chain seq x y z
N MET A 1 20.59 -1.20 -1.53
CA MET A 1 20.56 -1.38 -0.05
C MET A 1 19.89 -2.71 0.27
N PRO A 2 20.31 -3.45 1.30
CA PRO A 2 19.66 -4.70 1.70
C PRO A 2 18.25 -4.42 2.27
N ALA A 3 17.38 -5.42 2.17
CA ALA A 3 16.08 -5.38 2.81
C ALA A 3 16.22 -5.43 4.33
N VAL A 4 15.32 -4.77 5.04
CA VAL A 4 15.26 -4.71 6.50
C VAL A 4 14.11 -5.59 6.99
N GLU A 5 14.38 -6.52 7.87
CA GLU A 5 13.33 -7.33 8.48
C GLU A 5 12.54 -6.47 9.48
N VAL A 6 11.23 -6.31 9.22
CA VAL A 6 10.31 -5.53 10.05
C VAL A 6 9.43 -6.42 10.93
N MET A 7 9.20 -7.65 10.51
CA MET A 7 8.54 -8.73 11.27
C MET A 7 9.17 -10.06 10.86
N PRO A 8 9.08 -11.12 11.68
CA PRO A 8 9.60 -12.43 11.32
C PRO A 8 9.10 -12.89 9.95
N GLY A 9 10.04 -13.05 9.00
CA GLY A 9 9.76 -13.43 7.62
C GLY A 9 9.08 -12.36 6.77
N LEU A 10 9.13 -11.10 7.18
CA LEU A 10 8.77 -9.93 6.36
C LEU A 10 9.95 -8.96 6.33
N SER A 11 10.63 -8.89 5.21
CA SER A 11 11.70 -7.92 4.94
C SER A 11 11.25 -6.94 3.88
N ILE A 12 11.61 -5.66 4.04
CA ILE A 12 11.23 -4.56 3.14
C ILE A 12 12.49 -3.87 2.65
N TYR A 13 12.63 -3.73 1.35
CA TYR A 13 13.65 -2.89 0.74
C TYR A 13 13.32 -1.41 1.01
N PRO A 14 14.21 -0.64 1.65
CA PRO A 14 13.95 0.76 1.90
C PRO A 14 13.89 1.54 0.58
N ARG A 15 13.28 2.71 0.61
CA ARG A 15 13.07 3.56 -0.57
C ARG A 15 14.36 3.83 -1.36
N ASP A 16 15.48 3.99 -0.68
CA ASP A 16 16.76 4.25 -1.32
C ASP A 16 17.30 3.05 -2.14
N ALA A 17 16.74 1.86 -1.97
CA ALA A 17 17.11 0.69 -2.78
C ALA A 17 16.64 0.81 -4.24
N TRP A 18 15.64 1.66 -4.53
CA TRP A 18 15.15 1.91 -5.89
C TRP A 18 15.24 3.39 -6.30
N GLY A 19 15.30 4.32 -5.37
CA GLY A 19 15.11 5.74 -5.64
C GLY A 19 15.98 6.68 -4.80
N ALA A 20 17.21 6.29 -4.47
CA ALA A 20 18.17 7.16 -3.75
C ALA A 20 18.43 8.48 -4.49
N ASP A 21 18.37 8.46 -5.83
CA ASP A 21 18.52 9.61 -6.73
C ASP A 21 17.19 10.33 -7.04
N LEU A 22 16.07 9.88 -6.48
CA LEU A 22 14.72 10.34 -6.79
C LEU A 22 14.02 10.86 -5.51
N PRO A 23 14.38 12.02 -4.98
CA PRO A 23 13.74 12.58 -3.79
C PRO A 23 12.28 12.91 -4.05
N PRO A 24 11.43 12.96 -3.02
CA PRO A 24 10.10 13.53 -3.14
C PRO A 24 10.14 14.94 -3.74
N LYS A 25 9.18 15.28 -4.58
CA LYS A 25 9.04 16.61 -5.20
C LYS A 25 8.21 17.60 -4.37
N GLY A 26 7.75 17.16 -3.20
CA GLY A 26 6.96 17.99 -2.29
C GLY A 26 6.87 17.37 -0.90
N PRO A 27 6.16 18.02 0.02
CA PRO A 27 6.05 17.58 1.41
C PRO A 27 5.29 16.26 1.52
N ILE A 28 5.78 15.39 2.40
CA ILE A 28 5.11 14.16 2.81
C ILE A 28 4.47 14.41 4.17
N HIS A 29 3.17 14.21 4.26
CA HIS A 29 2.41 14.46 5.48
C HIS A 29 2.12 13.17 6.24
N PRO A 30 2.10 13.20 7.58
CA PRO A 30 1.64 12.06 8.37
C PRO A 30 0.14 11.82 8.15
N GLU A 31 -0.32 10.62 8.49
CA GLU A 31 -1.73 10.22 8.40
C GLU A 31 -2.14 9.32 9.56
N THR A 32 -3.44 9.28 9.83
CA THR A 32 -4.06 8.30 10.73
C THR A 32 -4.92 7.34 9.90
N PRO A 33 -4.36 6.20 9.47
CA PRO A 33 -5.08 5.28 8.61
C PRO A 33 -6.23 4.60 9.38
N LYS A 34 -7.31 4.33 8.66
CA LYS A 34 -8.48 3.59 9.15
C LYS A 34 -8.68 2.26 8.45
N PHE A 35 -8.10 2.11 7.24
CA PHE A 35 -8.22 0.91 6.44
C PHE A 35 -7.03 0.75 5.47
N LEU A 36 -7.00 -0.38 4.79
CA LEU A 36 -5.94 -0.78 3.86
C LEU A 36 -6.54 -0.92 2.46
N LEU A 37 -5.87 -0.35 1.46
CA LEU A 37 -6.26 -0.47 0.06
C LEU A 37 -5.25 -1.27 -0.74
N VAL A 38 -5.76 -2.22 -1.53
CA VAL A 38 -4.96 -3.04 -2.43
C VAL A 38 -5.06 -2.50 -3.84
N HIS A 39 -3.90 -2.32 -4.45
CA HIS A 39 -3.72 -1.79 -5.80
C HIS A 39 -2.92 -2.74 -6.68
N HIS A 40 -2.89 -2.46 -7.99
CA HIS A 40 -1.90 -2.94 -8.93
C HIS A 40 -1.33 -1.75 -9.73
N THR A 41 -0.15 -1.95 -10.33
CA THR A 41 0.45 -0.91 -11.19
C THR A 41 -0.12 -0.89 -12.60
N ALA A 42 -0.88 -1.92 -13.00
CA ALA A 42 -1.32 -2.14 -14.38
C ALA A 42 -0.16 -2.12 -15.39
N SER A 43 1.03 -2.56 -14.97
CA SER A 43 2.24 -2.67 -15.77
C SER A 43 2.44 -4.10 -16.28
N PRO A 44 3.30 -4.33 -17.30
CA PRO A 44 3.60 -5.68 -17.75
C PRO A 44 4.06 -6.61 -16.61
N ASN A 45 3.60 -7.86 -16.63
CA ASN A 45 3.93 -8.85 -15.60
C ASN A 45 5.32 -9.48 -15.76
N ASN A 46 5.97 -9.28 -16.92
CA ASN A 46 7.27 -9.87 -17.29
C ASN A 46 8.45 -8.91 -17.11
N TYR A 47 8.33 -7.93 -16.19
CA TYR A 47 9.43 -7.01 -15.89
C TYR A 47 10.68 -7.75 -15.40
N ALA A 48 11.86 -7.23 -15.72
CA ALA A 48 13.13 -7.79 -15.29
C ALA A 48 13.45 -7.43 -13.82
N HIS A 49 13.23 -6.18 -13.45
CA HIS A 49 13.52 -5.66 -12.10
C HIS A 49 12.33 -4.89 -11.55
N ALA A 50 11.95 -5.21 -10.31
CA ALA A 50 10.87 -4.50 -9.60
C ALA A 50 11.17 -3.01 -9.45
N SER A 51 12.43 -2.65 -9.17
CA SER A 51 12.90 -1.26 -9.06
C SER A 51 12.57 -0.42 -10.29
N ASP A 52 12.66 -0.97 -11.50
CA ASP A 52 12.40 -0.23 -12.73
C ASP A 52 10.91 0.12 -12.88
N VAL A 53 10.04 -0.82 -12.48
CA VAL A 53 8.59 -0.58 -12.46
C VAL A 53 8.25 0.51 -11.44
N ILE A 54 8.86 0.47 -10.25
CA ILE A 54 8.66 1.47 -9.21
C ILE A 54 9.16 2.86 -9.66
N ARG A 55 10.34 2.92 -10.30
CA ARG A 55 10.89 4.17 -10.86
C ARG A 55 9.97 4.73 -11.96
N THR A 56 9.42 3.86 -12.82
CA THR A 56 8.43 4.27 -13.82
C THR A 56 7.18 4.87 -13.16
N ALA A 57 6.67 4.24 -12.10
CA ALA A 57 5.56 4.77 -11.32
C ALA A 57 5.91 6.13 -10.68
N TYR A 58 7.13 6.31 -10.17
CA TYR A 58 7.56 7.59 -9.62
C TYR A 58 7.51 8.71 -10.68
N PHE A 59 8.10 8.49 -11.86
CA PHE A 59 8.09 9.50 -12.93
C PHE A 59 6.68 9.84 -13.39
N TRP A 60 5.80 8.84 -13.49
CA TRP A 60 4.40 9.05 -13.84
C TRP A 60 3.64 9.84 -12.76
N HIS A 61 3.77 9.44 -11.49
CA HIS A 61 3.05 10.05 -10.38
C HIS A 61 3.51 11.48 -10.08
N THR A 62 4.78 11.78 -10.32
CA THR A 62 5.37 13.11 -10.07
C THR A 62 5.45 13.96 -11.35
N SER A 63 4.81 13.55 -12.43
CA SER A 63 4.79 14.27 -13.70
C SER A 63 3.92 15.53 -13.63
N ASN A 64 4.02 16.37 -14.66
CA ASN A 64 3.17 17.56 -14.83
C ASN A 64 1.78 17.23 -15.42
N ASP A 65 1.40 15.96 -15.52
CA ASP A 65 0.05 15.57 -15.93
C ASP A 65 -0.96 16.14 -14.92
N PRO A 66 -2.06 16.80 -15.40
CA PRO A 66 -3.06 17.41 -14.50
C PRO A 66 -3.71 16.43 -13.51
N SER A 67 -3.70 15.12 -13.82
CA SER A 67 -4.21 14.07 -12.93
C SER A 67 -3.17 13.53 -11.95
N LYS A 68 -1.95 14.05 -12.00
CA LYS A 68 -0.78 13.64 -11.23
C LYS A 68 -0.16 14.85 -10.52
N GLY A 69 1.14 15.00 -10.56
CA GLY A 69 1.84 16.08 -9.85
C GLY A 69 1.92 15.83 -8.35
N TRP A 70 1.86 14.56 -7.95
CA TRP A 70 1.95 14.18 -6.55
C TRP A 70 3.38 14.31 -6.02
N PRO A 71 3.55 14.49 -4.71
CA PRO A 71 4.89 14.73 -4.13
C PRO A 71 5.83 13.52 -4.23
N ASP A 72 5.31 12.32 -4.42
CA ASP A 72 6.06 11.07 -4.53
C ASP A 72 5.20 9.99 -5.20
N VAL A 73 5.67 8.73 -5.24
CA VAL A 73 4.81 7.61 -5.62
C VAL A 73 3.56 7.59 -4.74
N ALA A 74 2.44 7.22 -5.32
CA ALA A 74 1.14 7.25 -4.64
C ALA A 74 1.00 6.22 -3.52
N TYR A 75 1.77 5.15 -3.58
CA TYR A 75 1.63 3.98 -2.72
C TYR A 75 2.70 3.94 -1.64
N GLU A 76 2.34 3.51 -0.44
CA GLU A 76 3.29 3.36 0.66
C GLU A 76 4.20 2.14 0.47
N PHE A 77 3.66 1.05 -0.08
CA PHE A 77 4.43 -0.16 -0.31
C PHE A 77 4.12 -0.78 -1.67
N PHE A 78 5.14 -1.42 -2.25
CA PHE A 78 5.01 -2.25 -3.44
C PHE A 78 5.35 -3.71 -3.11
N VAL A 79 4.70 -4.64 -3.81
CA VAL A 79 4.97 -6.08 -3.73
C VAL A 79 5.23 -6.60 -5.12
N GLY A 80 6.42 -7.14 -5.33
CA GLY A 80 6.84 -7.73 -6.59
C GLY A 80 6.33 -9.17 -6.77
N ARG A 81 6.43 -9.68 -8.01
CA ARG A 81 5.94 -11.02 -8.37
C ARG A 81 6.68 -12.15 -7.62
N ASP A 82 7.93 -11.92 -7.22
CA ASP A 82 8.76 -12.89 -6.49
C ASP A 82 8.59 -12.78 -4.97
N GLY A 83 7.68 -11.91 -4.52
CA GLY A 83 7.36 -11.69 -3.11
C GLY A 83 8.26 -10.66 -2.43
N ASP A 84 9.13 -10.00 -3.16
CA ASP A 84 9.92 -8.88 -2.68
C ASP A 84 9.01 -7.69 -2.33
N VAL A 85 9.30 -7.05 -1.20
CA VAL A 85 8.53 -5.91 -0.70
C VAL A 85 9.40 -4.67 -0.67
N TRP A 86 8.85 -3.54 -1.11
CA TRP A 86 9.57 -2.29 -1.26
C TRP A 86 8.81 -1.15 -0.59
N GLU A 87 9.53 -0.30 0.16
CA GLU A 87 8.98 0.98 0.56
C GLU A 87 8.80 1.85 -0.68
N GLY A 88 7.60 2.35 -0.87
CA GLY A 88 7.27 3.27 -1.95
C GLY A 88 7.44 4.73 -1.52
N ARG A 89 6.39 5.30 -0.97
CA ARG A 89 6.39 6.69 -0.49
C ARG A 89 7.37 6.87 0.65
N LYS A 90 8.19 7.92 0.57
CA LYS A 90 9.23 8.20 1.57
C LYS A 90 8.65 8.30 2.97
N GLY A 91 9.28 7.59 3.91
CA GLY A 91 8.92 7.59 5.32
C GLY A 91 7.84 6.57 5.70
N ALA A 92 7.30 5.81 4.72
CA ALA A 92 6.25 4.82 5.00
C ALA A 92 6.70 3.69 5.92
N MET A 93 7.98 3.32 5.90
CA MET A 93 8.55 2.38 6.88
C MET A 93 8.60 2.96 8.28
N ALA A 94 8.87 4.26 8.41
CA ALA A 94 8.99 4.95 9.69
C ALA A 94 7.63 5.15 10.39
N GLY A 95 6.60 5.43 9.61
CA GLY A 95 5.26 5.69 10.13
C GLY A 95 4.22 5.80 9.03
N PRO A 96 2.94 5.95 9.38
CA PRO A 96 1.90 6.14 8.39
C PRO A 96 2.02 7.52 7.76
N VAL A 97 2.18 7.54 6.45
CA VAL A 97 2.20 8.73 5.61
C VAL A 97 0.95 8.77 4.72
N ARG A 98 0.56 9.96 4.32
CA ARG A 98 -0.62 10.16 3.49
C ARG A 98 -0.34 9.74 2.05
N ALA A 99 -1.24 8.92 1.51
CA ALA A 99 -1.21 8.43 0.13
C ALA A 99 -1.98 9.34 -0.85
N ASP A 100 -1.82 9.13 -2.16
CA ASP A 100 -2.51 9.91 -3.19
C ASP A 100 -3.50 9.12 -4.06
N ALA A 101 -3.38 7.83 -4.23
CA ALA A 101 -4.27 7.04 -5.10
C ALA A 101 -5.46 6.41 -4.36
N THR A 102 -6.07 7.11 -3.40
CA THR A 102 -7.16 6.60 -2.58
C THR A 102 -8.55 7.07 -3.02
N GLY A 103 -8.63 8.02 -3.95
CA GLY A 103 -9.89 8.70 -4.27
C GLY A 103 -10.43 9.45 -3.05
N GLY A 104 -11.75 9.37 -2.75
CA GLY A 104 -12.35 10.08 -1.62
C GLY A 104 -11.88 9.64 -0.24
N SER A 105 -11.11 8.58 -0.15
CA SER A 105 -10.50 8.09 1.09
C SER A 105 -9.07 8.57 1.29
N GLN A 106 -8.61 9.49 0.44
CA GLN A 106 -7.26 10.04 0.55
C GLN A 106 -6.97 10.53 1.95
N GLY A 107 -5.88 10.01 2.53
CA GLY A 107 -5.49 10.31 3.89
C GLY A 107 -6.07 9.39 4.96
N PHE A 108 -6.96 8.46 4.64
CA PHE A 108 -7.51 7.49 5.60
C PHE A 108 -6.99 6.05 5.39
N ALA A 109 -6.27 5.80 4.31
CA ALA A 109 -5.81 4.47 3.93
C ALA A 109 -4.29 4.37 3.86
N GLN A 110 -3.78 3.16 4.09
CA GLN A 110 -2.45 2.75 3.65
C GLN A 110 -2.60 1.89 2.41
N LEU A 111 -1.82 2.20 1.38
CA LEU A 111 -1.91 1.58 0.06
C LEU A 111 -0.79 0.57 -0.14
N VAL A 112 -1.14 -0.65 -0.51
CA VAL A 112 -0.20 -1.68 -0.94
C VAL A 112 -0.47 -2.02 -2.40
N CYS A 113 0.54 -1.84 -3.24
CA CYS A 113 0.44 -1.98 -4.68
C CYS A 113 1.23 -3.20 -5.18
N LEU A 114 0.55 -4.12 -5.82
CA LEU A 114 1.17 -5.24 -6.53
C LEU A 114 1.75 -4.77 -7.86
N LEU A 115 2.99 -5.13 -8.15
CA LEU A 115 3.63 -4.83 -9.43
C LEU A 115 3.10 -5.79 -10.50
N GLY A 116 2.45 -5.26 -11.52
CA GLY A 116 1.88 -6.03 -12.62
C GLY A 116 0.46 -5.61 -13.00
N ASP A 117 -0.12 -6.33 -13.96
CA ASP A 117 -1.50 -6.22 -14.39
C ASP A 117 -2.25 -7.52 -14.07
N PHE A 118 -3.30 -7.39 -13.24
CA PHE A 118 -4.12 -8.53 -12.80
C PHE A 118 -5.55 -8.43 -13.33
N THR A 119 -5.71 -7.85 -14.50
CA THR A 119 -6.99 -7.80 -15.21
C THR A 119 -7.43 -9.20 -15.63
N THR A 120 -6.49 -10.03 -16.11
CA THR A 120 -6.80 -11.36 -16.66
C THR A 120 -6.12 -12.53 -15.92
N VAL A 121 -5.15 -12.23 -15.05
CA VAL A 121 -4.38 -13.24 -14.30
C VAL A 121 -4.33 -12.88 -12.82
N GLN A 122 -4.07 -13.88 -11.98
CA GLN A 122 -3.85 -13.68 -10.55
C GLN A 122 -2.39 -13.27 -10.29
N PRO A 123 -2.11 -12.51 -9.22
CA PRO A 123 -0.76 -12.36 -8.70
C PRO A 123 -0.17 -13.73 -8.34
N SER A 124 1.15 -13.85 -8.42
CA SER A 124 1.85 -15.08 -8.00
C SER A 124 1.55 -15.44 -6.54
N ALA A 125 1.74 -16.69 -6.18
CA ALA A 125 1.58 -17.16 -4.80
C ALA A 125 2.55 -16.44 -3.84
N ALA A 126 3.78 -16.14 -4.31
CA ALA A 126 4.78 -15.39 -3.55
C ALA A 126 4.31 -13.95 -3.29
N ALA A 127 3.83 -13.25 -4.32
CA ALA A 127 3.28 -11.90 -4.19
C ALA A 127 2.07 -11.86 -3.24
N GLN A 128 1.14 -12.81 -3.36
CA GLN A 128 -0.02 -12.89 -2.47
C GLN A 128 0.38 -13.16 -1.01
N THR A 129 1.39 -14.00 -0.77
CA THR A 129 1.90 -14.28 0.57
C THR A 129 2.52 -13.04 1.19
N SER A 130 3.34 -12.31 0.44
CA SER A 130 3.96 -11.07 0.91
C SER A 130 2.93 -9.96 1.10
N LEU A 131 1.93 -9.85 0.21
CA LEU A 131 0.81 -8.92 0.39
C LEU A 131 0.11 -9.15 1.74
N VAL A 132 -0.23 -10.40 2.07
CA VAL A 132 -0.86 -10.74 3.36
C VAL A 132 0.01 -10.32 4.54
N LYS A 133 1.32 -10.55 4.49
CA LYS A 133 2.25 -10.14 5.54
C LYS A 133 2.33 -8.62 5.69
N VAL A 134 2.43 -7.88 4.59
CA VAL A 134 2.45 -6.40 4.62
C VAL A 134 1.15 -5.86 5.21
N LEU A 135 -0.01 -6.36 4.76
CA LEU A 135 -1.30 -5.94 5.28
C LEU A 135 -1.43 -6.27 6.78
N ALA A 136 -0.95 -7.43 7.24
CA ALA A 136 -0.97 -7.82 8.65
C ALA A 136 -0.09 -6.89 9.49
N TRP A 137 1.12 -6.59 9.03
CA TRP A 137 2.02 -5.65 9.70
C TRP A 137 1.45 -4.25 9.78
N LEU A 138 0.90 -3.73 8.69
CA LEU A 138 0.25 -2.41 8.66
C LEU A 138 -0.96 -2.34 9.58
N ALA A 139 -1.77 -3.40 9.62
CA ALA A 139 -2.92 -3.48 10.51
C ALA A 139 -2.51 -3.52 11.99
N MET A 140 -1.44 -4.23 12.34
CA MET A 140 -0.90 -4.24 13.70
C MET A 140 -0.33 -2.87 14.10
N ARG A 141 0.41 -2.24 13.18
CA ARG A 141 1.03 -0.93 13.42
C ARG A 141 0.03 0.20 13.66
N ASN A 142 -1.12 0.12 12.97
CA ASN A 142 -2.12 1.19 12.93
C ASN A 142 -3.44 0.83 13.67
N ASP A 143 -3.46 -0.28 14.40
CA ASP A 143 -4.63 -0.78 15.15
C ASP A 143 -5.89 -0.92 14.28
N ILE A 144 -5.73 -1.44 13.06
CA ILE A 144 -6.84 -1.67 12.13
C ILE A 144 -7.45 -3.06 12.38
N ASP A 145 -8.76 -3.12 12.58
CA ASP A 145 -9.49 -4.38 12.71
C ASP A 145 -9.50 -5.13 11.37
N THR A 146 -9.00 -6.35 11.35
CA THR A 146 -8.91 -7.19 10.14
C THR A 146 -9.74 -8.47 10.24
N ARG A 147 -10.66 -8.54 11.20
CA ARG A 147 -11.61 -9.66 11.25
C ARG A 147 -12.41 -9.71 9.94
N PRO A 148 -12.71 -10.90 9.41
CA PRO A 148 -13.56 -11.00 8.22
C PRO A 148 -14.87 -10.23 8.40
N GLY A 149 -15.19 -9.36 7.43
CA GLY A 149 -16.36 -8.49 7.47
C GLY A 149 -16.21 -7.20 8.30
N ALA A 150 -15.05 -6.95 8.93
CA ALA A 150 -14.81 -5.69 9.63
C ALA A 150 -14.94 -4.49 8.68
N THR A 151 -15.63 -3.46 9.12
CA THR A 151 -15.87 -2.23 8.37
C THR A 151 -15.43 -0.99 9.13
N VAL A 152 -15.22 0.09 8.40
CA VAL A 152 -14.92 1.41 8.92
C VAL A 152 -15.74 2.46 8.19
N SER A 153 -16.13 3.50 8.91
CA SER A 153 -16.82 4.66 8.33
C SER A 153 -15.94 5.90 8.39
N PHE A 154 -16.05 6.72 7.35
CA PHE A 154 -15.38 8.01 7.24
C PHE A 154 -16.21 8.95 6.37
N VAL A 155 -15.87 10.24 6.41
CA VAL A 155 -16.45 11.25 5.52
C VAL A 155 -15.52 11.46 4.34
N SER A 156 -16.03 11.27 3.11
CA SER A 156 -15.26 11.44 1.89
C SER A 156 -14.65 12.84 1.78
N ARG A 157 -13.39 12.91 1.38
CA ARG A 157 -12.70 14.17 1.02
C ARG A 157 -12.90 14.53 -0.46
N GLY A 158 -13.65 13.73 -1.20
CA GLY A 158 -13.98 13.93 -2.59
C GLY A 158 -13.28 12.94 -3.53
N SER A 159 -14.06 12.27 -4.36
CA SER A 159 -13.60 11.45 -5.49
C SER A 159 -14.67 11.46 -6.58
N GLN A 160 -14.39 10.83 -7.70
CA GLN A 160 -15.41 10.63 -8.74
C GLN A 160 -16.57 9.76 -8.25
N ARG A 161 -16.30 8.83 -7.31
CA ARG A 161 -17.31 7.90 -6.79
C ARG A 161 -18.07 8.48 -5.60
N PHE A 162 -17.40 9.23 -4.74
CA PHE A 162 -17.96 9.79 -3.51
C PHE A 162 -17.67 11.29 -3.44
N ALA A 163 -18.69 12.11 -3.53
CA ALA A 163 -18.54 13.55 -3.36
C ALA A 163 -17.96 13.90 -1.97
N ALA A 164 -17.27 15.03 -1.87
CA ALA A 164 -16.79 15.51 -0.58
C ALA A 164 -17.96 15.70 0.40
N GLY A 165 -17.76 15.31 1.64
CA GLY A 165 -18.80 15.35 2.67
C GLY A 165 -19.73 14.12 2.72
N THR A 166 -19.63 13.19 1.76
CA THR A 166 -20.45 11.97 1.75
C THR A 166 -19.95 10.99 2.82
N PRO A 167 -20.84 10.47 3.71
CA PRO A 167 -20.51 9.35 4.57
C PRO A 167 -20.27 8.09 3.74
N VAL A 168 -19.15 7.41 3.98
CA VAL A 168 -18.76 6.18 3.30
C VAL A 168 -18.45 5.11 4.32
N THR A 169 -18.93 3.89 4.08
CA THR A 169 -18.55 2.70 4.83
C THR A 169 -17.85 1.72 3.90
N SER A 170 -16.69 1.20 4.33
CA SER A 170 -15.89 0.24 3.58
C SER A 170 -15.43 -0.89 4.48
N THR A 171 -15.09 -2.03 3.88
CA THR A 171 -14.29 -3.04 4.58
C THR A 171 -12.92 -2.49 4.90
N THR A 172 -12.32 -2.95 6.00
CA THR A 172 -10.99 -2.49 6.46
C THR A 172 -9.85 -2.99 5.58
N ILE A 173 -10.09 -3.98 4.74
CA ILE A 173 -9.22 -4.36 3.61
C ILE A 173 -10.10 -4.32 2.36
N ALA A 174 -9.79 -3.43 1.43
CA ALA A 174 -10.61 -3.17 0.26
C ALA A 174 -9.78 -3.05 -1.03
N PRO A 175 -10.35 -3.39 -2.20
CA PRO A 175 -9.73 -3.06 -3.48
C PRO A 175 -9.90 -1.58 -3.81
N HIS A 176 -8.98 -0.99 -4.56
CA HIS A 176 -9.06 0.43 -4.98
C HIS A 176 -10.39 0.78 -5.63
N ARG A 177 -10.97 -0.11 -6.45
CA ARG A 177 -12.28 0.10 -7.10
C ARG A 177 -13.44 0.29 -6.13
N ALA A 178 -13.28 -0.04 -4.86
CA ALA A 178 -14.28 0.28 -3.84
C ALA A 178 -14.34 1.79 -3.54
N MET A 179 -13.25 2.54 -3.81
CA MET A 179 -13.11 3.96 -3.49
C MET A 179 -13.16 4.87 -4.72
N SER A 180 -12.91 4.35 -5.93
CA SER A 180 -12.88 5.11 -7.17
C SER A 180 -13.43 4.30 -8.35
N TYR A 181 -13.86 4.97 -9.43
CA TYR A 181 -14.19 4.32 -10.69
C TYR A 181 -12.91 3.94 -11.42
N THR A 182 -12.46 2.70 -11.21
CA THR A 182 -11.22 2.16 -11.74
C THR A 182 -11.28 0.64 -11.89
N GLY A 183 -10.51 0.09 -12.82
CA GLY A 183 -10.30 -1.37 -12.92
C GLY A 183 -9.36 -1.95 -11.86
N CYS A 184 -8.65 -1.11 -11.10
CA CYS A 184 -7.67 -1.54 -10.11
C CYS A 184 -8.32 -2.29 -8.91
N PRO A 185 -7.71 -3.38 -8.41
CA PRO A 185 -6.44 -4.00 -8.76
C PRO A 185 -6.51 -5.10 -9.85
N GLY A 186 -7.37 -4.95 -10.85
CA GLY A 186 -7.57 -5.89 -11.94
C GLY A 186 -8.76 -6.83 -11.70
N ASP A 187 -9.49 -7.20 -12.77
CA ASP A 187 -10.76 -7.94 -12.68
C ASP A 187 -10.57 -9.37 -12.18
N ALA A 188 -9.43 -10.00 -12.50
CA ALA A 188 -9.11 -11.33 -11.98
C ALA A 188 -8.82 -11.32 -10.49
N PHE A 189 -8.21 -10.25 -9.94
CA PHE A 189 -7.79 -10.24 -8.53
C PHE A 189 -8.74 -9.51 -7.58
N ALA A 190 -9.40 -8.46 -8.01
CA ALA A 190 -10.26 -7.64 -7.14
C ALA A 190 -11.32 -8.42 -6.34
N PRO A 191 -11.99 -9.47 -6.90
CA PRO A 191 -12.95 -10.28 -6.15
C PRO A 191 -12.34 -11.05 -4.97
N HIS A 192 -11.04 -11.29 -5.00
CA HIS A 192 -10.32 -12.03 -3.95
C HIS A 192 -9.84 -11.16 -2.78
N VAL A 193 -9.82 -9.84 -2.95
CA VAL A 193 -9.31 -8.90 -1.93
C VAL A 193 -10.09 -8.99 -0.61
N PRO A 194 -11.43 -9.08 -0.57
CA PRO A 194 -12.15 -9.24 0.69
C PRO A 194 -11.77 -10.52 1.45
N GLY A 195 -11.44 -11.59 0.74
CA GLY A 195 -10.99 -12.87 1.32
C GLY A 195 -9.60 -12.80 1.98
N LEU A 196 -8.82 -11.76 1.71
CA LEU A 196 -7.52 -11.57 2.35
C LEU A 196 -7.67 -11.35 3.86
N ALA A 197 -8.80 -10.82 4.35
CA ALA A 197 -9.03 -10.53 5.76
C ALA A 197 -8.78 -11.75 6.67
N ALA A 198 -9.27 -12.93 6.29
CA ALA A 198 -9.04 -14.16 7.05
C ALA A 198 -7.55 -14.56 7.10
N ARG A 199 -6.85 -14.46 5.96
CA ARG A 199 -5.41 -14.75 5.87
C ARG A 199 -4.57 -13.73 6.67
N VAL A 200 -4.93 -12.46 6.60
CA VAL A 200 -4.30 -11.37 7.37
C VAL A 200 -4.51 -11.59 8.87
N GLN A 201 -5.70 -11.97 9.30
CA GLN A 201 -5.99 -12.27 10.69
C GLN A 201 -5.19 -13.48 11.21
N ALA A 202 -5.05 -14.53 10.40
CA ALA A 202 -4.22 -15.68 10.73
C ALA A 202 -2.73 -15.30 10.86
N GLN A 203 -2.22 -14.44 9.96
CA GLN A 203 -0.85 -13.94 10.01
C GLN A 203 -0.61 -13.08 11.26
N ARG A 204 -1.54 -12.22 11.63
CA ARG A 204 -1.47 -11.44 12.88
C ARG A 204 -1.44 -12.34 14.11
N ALA A 205 -2.24 -13.39 14.12
CA ALA A 205 -2.25 -14.38 15.20
C ALA A 205 -0.89 -15.11 15.33
N ALA A 206 -0.28 -15.46 14.20
CA ALA A 206 1.06 -16.06 14.16
C ALA A 206 2.15 -15.11 14.69
N TRP A 207 1.96 -13.81 14.59
CA TRP A 207 2.87 -12.79 15.13
C TRP A 207 2.50 -12.30 16.54
N LYS A 208 1.48 -12.88 17.17
CA LYS A 208 1.08 -12.50 18.54
C LYS A 208 2.22 -12.73 19.53
N GLY A 209 2.57 -11.69 20.29
CA GLY A 209 3.68 -11.73 21.23
C GLY A 209 5.06 -11.43 20.61
N VAL A 210 5.15 -11.27 19.30
CA VAL A 210 6.35 -10.70 18.66
C VAL A 210 6.40 -9.22 19.00
N ILE A 211 7.45 -8.81 19.69
CA ILE A 211 7.74 -7.38 19.91
C ILE A 211 8.21 -6.86 18.56
N MET A 212 7.41 -5.98 17.95
CA MET A 212 7.88 -5.24 16.78
C MET A 212 9.18 -4.54 17.17
N PRO A 213 10.27 -4.68 16.39
CA PRO A 213 11.48 -3.94 16.68
C PRO A 213 11.08 -2.47 16.88
N ALA A 214 11.29 -1.94 18.06
CA ALA A 214 11.10 -0.52 18.32
C ALA A 214 11.83 0.20 17.19
N GLN A 215 11.11 1.04 16.48
CA GLN A 215 11.58 1.70 15.26
C GLN A 215 12.96 2.29 15.53
N ARG A 216 14.03 1.59 15.12
CA ARG A 216 15.38 2.15 15.04
C ARG A 216 15.44 3.05 13.79
N LEU A 217 14.49 3.95 13.67
CA LEU A 217 14.46 4.99 12.66
C LEU A 217 14.68 6.28 13.44
N GLY A 218 15.92 6.79 13.32
CA GLY A 218 16.41 7.93 14.04
C GLY A 218 15.40 9.06 14.16
N VAL A 219 14.87 9.23 15.35
CA VAL A 219 14.43 10.54 15.81
C VAL A 219 15.73 11.32 16.01
N VAL A 220 16.14 12.07 15.00
CA VAL A 220 17.05 13.20 15.22
C VAL A 220 16.22 14.20 16.01
N GLN A 221 16.37 14.19 17.33
CA GLN A 221 15.99 15.31 18.16
C GLN A 221 16.90 16.48 17.77
N SER A 222 16.33 17.49 17.16
CA SER A 222 16.92 18.82 17.03
C SER A 222 16.23 19.75 17.97
#